data_9b86a46aa47e12e67ff201650513eb72
#
_entry.id   9b86a46aa47e12e67ff201650513eb72
#
_cell.length_a   1.000
_cell.length_b   1.000
_cell.length_c   1.000
_cell.angle_alpha   90.00
_cell.angle_beta   90.00
_cell.angle_gamma   90.00
#
_symmetry.space_group_name_H-M   'P 1'
#
loop_
_entity.id
_entity.type
_entity.pdbx_description
1 polymer ?
#
loop_
_entity_poly.entity_id
_entity_poly.type
_entity_poly.pdbx_seq_one_letter_code
_entity_poly.pdbx_strand_id
1 'polypeptide(L)'
;KELKEELANIGEKPFRAEQIFKWLYQEKVKSFDEMTNLSLELREKLKQNYTICNFKILRKQEAKDGTIKYLFDVLDENAIETVLMSYHHGYSICVSSQIGCKMGCKFCASTGINFVRSLTSGEIVEQILAVEQDTGVRITNVVFMGIGEFLNNYTNVINAIRIINNP
;
A
#
# COMPACT_ATOMS: atom_id res chain seq x y z
N LYS A 1 -10.30 1.04 -13.53
CA LYS A 1 -11.06 0.19 -14.45
C LYS A 1 -11.63 -1.01 -13.70
N GLU A 2 -10.79 -1.81 -13.06
CA GLU A 2 -11.16 -3.01 -12.28
C GLU A 2 -12.25 -2.73 -11.25
N LEU A 3 -12.11 -1.68 -10.43
CA LEU A 3 -13.14 -1.32 -9.44
C LEU A 3 -14.51 -1.01 -10.06
N LYS A 4 -14.54 -0.44 -11.28
CA LYS A 4 -15.80 -0.20 -12.01
C LYS A 4 -16.44 -1.52 -12.47
N GLU A 5 -15.64 -2.48 -12.88
CA GLU A 5 -16.08 -3.81 -13.28
C GLU A 5 -16.59 -4.62 -12.08
N GLU A 6 -15.86 -4.58 -10.96
CA GLU A 6 -16.28 -5.25 -9.72
C GLU A 6 -17.60 -4.67 -9.18
N LEU A 7 -17.79 -3.35 -9.19
CA LEU A 7 -19.03 -2.73 -8.75
C LEU A 7 -20.21 -3.08 -9.68
N ALA A 8 -19.97 -3.19 -10.98
CA ALA A 8 -21.00 -3.63 -11.92
C ALA A 8 -21.46 -5.07 -11.62
N ASN A 9 -20.54 -5.97 -11.22
CA ASN A 9 -20.86 -7.34 -10.84
C ASN A 9 -21.80 -7.43 -9.63
N ILE A 10 -21.75 -6.45 -8.71
CA ILE A 10 -22.64 -6.36 -7.56
C ILE A 10 -23.86 -5.46 -7.79
N GLY A 11 -24.09 -5.05 -9.06
CA GLY A 11 -25.25 -4.24 -9.46
C GLY A 11 -25.14 -2.75 -9.17
N GLU A 12 -23.94 -2.25 -8.90
CA GLU A 12 -23.71 -0.84 -8.57
C GLU A 12 -23.31 0.00 -9.80
N LYS A 13 -23.65 1.28 -9.72
CA LYS A 13 -23.36 2.22 -10.83
C LYS A 13 -21.87 2.57 -10.92
N PRO A 14 -21.29 2.75 -12.12
CA PRO A 14 -19.86 2.98 -12.31
C PRO A 14 -19.29 4.22 -11.58
N PHE A 15 -20.08 5.26 -11.34
CA PHE A 15 -19.64 6.47 -10.63
C PHE A 15 -19.30 6.21 -9.15
N ARG A 16 -19.84 5.13 -8.56
CA ARG A 16 -19.51 4.72 -7.19
C ARG A 16 -18.03 4.35 -7.04
N ALA A 17 -17.40 3.88 -8.12
CA ALA A 17 -15.97 3.58 -8.11
C ALA A 17 -15.11 4.83 -7.83
N GLU A 18 -15.49 5.97 -8.36
CA GLU A 18 -14.78 7.25 -8.13
C GLU A 18 -14.97 7.73 -6.68
N GLN A 19 -16.17 7.56 -6.12
CA GLN A 19 -16.43 7.85 -4.71
C GLN A 19 -15.61 6.97 -3.78
N ILE A 20 -15.61 5.65 -4.01
CA ILE A 20 -14.83 4.69 -3.20
C ILE A 20 -13.34 4.98 -3.35
N PHE A 21 -12.85 5.23 -4.58
CA PHE A 21 -11.45 5.56 -4.83
C PHE A 21 -11.01 6.80 -4.04
N LYS A 22 -11.83 7.85 -4.04
CA LYS A 22 -11.58 9.06 -3.26
C LYS A 22 -11.46 8.75 -1.77
N TRP A 23 -12.39 7.98 -1.22
CA TRP A 23 -12.37 7.60 0.19
C TRP A 23 -11.10 6.80 0.56
N LEU A 24 -10.70 5.85 -0.28
CA LEU A 24 -9.53 5.01 -0.01
C LEU A 24 -8.22 5.78 -0.11
N TYR A 25 -8.03 6.59 -1.15
CA TYR A 25 -6.71 7.14 -1.51
C TYR A 25 -6.54 8.64 -1.21
N GLN A 26 -7.62 9.42 -1.14
CA GLN A 26 -7.56 10.83 -0.77
C GLN A 26 -7.91 11.05 0.70
N GLU A 27 -9.04 10.50 1.15
CA GLU A 27 -9.48 10.60 2.55
C GLU A 27 -8.82 9.55 3.46
N LYS A 28 -8.24 8.49 2.88
CA LYS A 28 -7.45 7.42 3.55
C LYS A 28 -8.22 6.78 4.71
N VAL A 29 -9.49 6.46 4.48
CA VAL A 29 -10.34 5.82 5.49
C VAL A 29 -9.90 4.40 5.80
N LYS A 30 -10.12 3.96 7.04
CA LYS A 30 -9.78 2.62 7.53
C LYS A 30 -10.98 1.67 7.59
N SER A 31 -12.17 2.19 7.37
CA SER A 31 -13.42 1.43 7.41
C SER A 31 -14.38 1.90 6.32
N PHE A 32 -15.13 0.95 5.75
CA PHE A 32 -16.25 1.29 4.85
C PHE A 32 -17.34 2.11 5.53
N ASP A 33 -17.43 2.07 6.87
CA ASP A 33 -18.40 2.87 7.63
C ASP A 33 -18.15 4.38 7.54
N GLU A 34 -16.91 4.77 7.33
CA GLU A 34 -16.50 6.17 7.16
C GLU A 34 -16.96 6.77 5.81
N MET A 35 -17.30 5.92 4.83
CA MET A 35 -17.72 6.34 3.49
C MET A 35 -19.18 6.85 3.49
N THR A 36 -19.42 7.99 4.15
CA THR A 36 -20.76 8.49 4.49
C THR A 36 -21.66 8.85 3.31
N ASN A 37 -21.09 9.09 2.12
CA ASN A 37 -21.83 9.35 0.88
C ASN A 37 -22.25 8.07 0.13
N LEU A 38 -21.90 6.88 0.65
CA LEU A 38 -22.39 5.60 0.17
C LEU A 38 -23.59 5.15 1.01
N SER A 39 -24.53 4.46 0.38
CA SER A 39 -25.67 3.87 1.10
C SER A 39 -25.22 2.82 2.11
N LEU A 40 -25.98 2.64 3.18
CA LEU A 40 -25.71 1.59 4.18
C LEU A 40 -25.63 0.20 3.53
N GLU A 41 -26.56 -0.10 2.61
CA GLU A 41 -26.58 -1.36 1.88
C GLU A 41 -25.27 -1.59 1.10
N LEU A 42 -24.77 -0.58 0.39
CA LEU A 42 -23.51 -0.71 -0.34
C LEU A 42 -22.32 -0.90 0.60
N ARG A 43 -22.26 -0.16 1.72
CA ARG A 43 -21.21 -0.33 2.73
C ARG A 43 -21.20 -1.75 3.30
N GLU A 44 -22.36 -2.33 3.59
CA GLU A 44 -22.46 -3.72 4.06
C GLU A 44 -22.03 -4.73 2.98
N LYS A 45 -22.43 -4.54 1.72
CA LYS A 45 -21.96 -5.37 0.60
C LYS A 45 -20.43 -5.31 0.46
N LEU A 46 -19.86 -4.12 0.59
CA LEU A 46 -18.39 -3.94 0.52
C LEU A 46 -17.69 -4.67 1.68
N LYS A 47 -18.18 -4.55 2.92
CA LYS A 47 -17.61 -5.26 4.08
C LYS A 47 -17.65 -6.78 3.94
N GLN A 48 -18.70 -7.32 3.34
CA GLN A 48 -18.85 -8.76 3.15
C GLN A 48 -17.88 -9.34 2.12
N ASN A 49 -17.51 -8.55 1.11
CA ASN A 49 -16.77 -9.05 -0.04
C ASN A 49 -15.32 -8.52 -0.12
N TYR A 50 -15.00 -7.44 0.58
CA TYR A 50 -13.72 -6.75 0.48
C TYR A 50 -13.17 -6.34 1.84
N THR A 51 -11.87 -6.21 1.91
CA THR A 51 -11.16 -5.69 3.09
C THR A 51 -10.33 -4.47 2.69
N ILE A 52 -10.40 -3.40 3.47
CA ILE A 52 -9.47 -2.27 3.33
C ILE A 52 -8.15 -2.71 3.95
N CYS A 53 -7.09 -2.64 3.17
CA CYS A 53 -5.75 -2.87 3.68
C CYS A 53 -5.42 -1.78 4.71
N ASN A 54 -4.92 -2.18 5.87
CA ASN A 54 -4.58 -1.26 6.95
C ASN A 54 -3.45 -1.87 7.77
N PHE A 55 -2.22 -1.51 7.44
CA PHE A 55 -1.03 -2.04 8.08
C PHE A 55 -0.87 -1.52 9.50
N LYS A 56 -0.44 -2.41 10.37
CA LYS A 56 -0.08 -2.08 11.74
C LYS A 56 1.42 -1.83 11.83
N ILE A 57 1.81 -0.71 12.43
CA ILE A 57 3.22 -0.41 12.71
C ILE A 57 3.68 -1.31 13.86
N LEU A 58 4.56 -2.26 13.58
CA LEU A 58 5.20 -3.10 14.60
C LEU A 58 6.41 -2.40 15.22
N ARG A 59 7.17 -1.67 14.39
CA ARG A 59 8.35 -0.93 14.83
C ARG A 59 8.59 0.28 13.95
N LYS A 60 9.02 1.37 14.58
CA LYS A 60 9.46 2.61 13.93
C LYS A 60 10.84 2.96 14.46
N GLN A 61 11.78 3.24 13.55
CA GLN A 61 13.14 3.65 13.88
C GLN A 61 13.46 4.94 13.14
N GLU A 62 13.82 5.97 13.88
CA GLU A 62 14.18 7.28 13.37
C GLU A 62 15.68 7.51 13.45
N ALA A 63 16.29 7.92 12.36
CA ALA A 63 17.69 8.33 12.28
C ALA A 63 17.83 9.85 12.46
N LYS A 64 19.04 10.30 12.78
CA LYS A 64 19.34 11.73 13.02
C LYS A 64 19.12 12.63 11.80
N ASP A 65 19.17 12.07 10.61
CA ASP A 65 18.96 12.75 9.33
C ASP A 65 17.49 12.85 8.91
N GLY A 66 16.56 12.39 9.77
CA GLY A 66 15.12 12.38 9.49
C GLY A 66 14.65 11.17 8.68
N THR A 67 15.53 10.22 8.37
CA THR A 67 15.14 8.94 7.76
C THR A 67 14.37 8.09 8.77
N ILE A 68 13.24 7.53 8.37
CA ILE A 68 12.40 6.69 9.22
C ILE A 68 12.23 5.32 8.58
N LYS A 69 12.61 4.27 9.30
CA LYS A 69 12.37 2.89 8.89
C LYS A 69 11.20 2.31 9.67
N TYR A 70 10.23 1.80 8.93
CA TYR A 70 9.04 1.11 9.45
C TYR A 70 9.16 -0.39 9.26
N LEU A 71 8.64 -1.14 10.22
CA LEU A 71 8.30 -2.53 10.11
C LEU A 71 6.78 -2.63 10.23
N PHE A 72 6.13 -3.07 9.16
CA PHE A 72 4.68 -3.23 9.09
C PHE A 72 4.27 -4.70 9.17
N ASP A 73 3.21 -4.97 9.94
CA ASP A 73 2.44 -6.22 9.89
C ASP A 73 1.52 -6.17 8.67
N VAL A 74 1.63 -7.18 7.79
CA VAL A 74 0.83 -7.27 6.57
C VAL A 74 -0.38 -8.20 6.72
N LEU A 75 -0.87 -8.37 7.95
CA LEU A 75 -2.12 -9.06 8.31
C LEU A 75 -2.15 -10.57 8.08
N ASP A 76 -1.04 -11.19 7.68
CA ASP A 76 -0.89 -12.63 7.47
C ASP A 76 0.27 -13.22 8.28
N GLU A 77 0.54 -12.65 9.46
CA GLU A 77 1.65 -13.02 10.35
C GLU A 77 3.04 -12.75 9.75
N ASN A 78 3.11 -11.99 8.69
CA ASN A 78 4.36 -11.58 8.06
C ASN A 78 4.59 -10.08 8.26
N ALA A 79 5.85 -9.67 8.06
CA ALA A 79 6.23 -8.27 8.16
C ALA A 79 7.07 -7.83 6.97
N ILE A 80 6.94 -6.54 6.62
CA ILE A 80 7.74 -5.88 5.59
C ILE A 80 8.39 -4.62 6.11
N GLU A 81 9.50 -4.23 5.49
CA GLU A 81 10.17 -2.96 5.78
C GLU A 81 9.82 -1.91 4.73
N THR A 82 9.68 -0.67 5.20
CA THR A 82 9.45 0.52 4.37
C THR A 82 10.30 1.66 4.94
N VAL A 83 10.91 2.48 4.10
CA VAL A 83 11.79 3.56 4.55
C VAL A 83 11.32 4.89 3.97
N LEU A 84 11.04 5.85 4.85
CA LEU A 84 10.81 7.25 4.49
C LEU A 84 12.13 8.01 4.57
N MET A 85 12.44 8.75 3.52
CA MET A 85 13.65 9.58 3.42
C MET A 85 13.26 11.02 3.13
N SER A 86 13.86 11.96 3.86
CA SER A 86 13.66 13.40 3.66
C SER A 86 14.76 13.97 2.79
N TYR A 87 14.41 14.66 1.71
CA TYR A 87 15.33 15.35 0.82
C TYR A 87 14.89 16.80 0.58
N HIS A 88 15.78 17.63 0.08
CA HIS A 88 15.47 19.03 -0.29
C HIS A 88 14.36 19.18 -1.34
N HIS A 89 14.14 18.13 -2.15
CA HIS A 89 13.10 18.09 -3.18
C HIS A 89 11.79 17.43 -2.73
N GLY A 90 11.67 17.06 -1.45
CA GLY A 90 10.49 16.43 -0.88
C GLY A 90 10.78 15.08 -0.22
N TYR A 91 9.73 14.33 0.06
CA TYR A 91 9.82 13.04 0.73
C TYR A 91 9.81 11.89 -0.28
N SER A 92 10.79 11.00 -0.14
CA SER A 92 10.89 9.77 -0.91
C SER A 92 10.58 8.57 -0.02
N ILE A 93 9.84 7.60 -0.54
CA ILE A 93 9.57 6.34 0.16
C ILE A 93 10.16 5.16 -0.60
N CYS A 94 10.88 4.30 0.13
CA CYS A 94 11.35 3.02 -0.37
C CYS A 94 10.38 1.93 0.06
N VAL A 95 9.68 1.32 -0.90
CA VAL A 95 8.66 0.31 -0.65
C VAL A 95 9.14 -1.10 -0.98
N SER A 96 8.65 -2.08 -0.22
CA SER A 96 8.82 -3.50 -0.49
C SER A 96 7.81 -3.98 -1.53
N SER A 97 8.19 -4.95 -2.34
CA SER A 97 7.34 -5.57 -3.36
C SER A 97 6.99 -7.03 -3.08
N GLN A 98 7.70 -7.66 -2.15
CA GLN A 98 7.53 -9.06 -1.78
C GLN A 98 7.77 -9.23 -0.28
N ILE A 99 7.31 -10.34 0.27
CA ILE A 99 7.70 -10.85 1.58
C ILE A 99 8.83 -11.85 1.35
N GLY A 100 10.05 -11.46 1.75
CA GLY A 100 11.27 -12.17 1.41
C GLY A 100 11.65 -12.03 -0.08
N CYS A 101 12.76 -12.65 -0.49
CA CYS A 101 13.29 -12.52 -1.85
C CYS A 101 14.02 -13.79 -2.30
N LYS A 102 13.82 -14.19 -3.56
CA LYS A 102 14.47 -15.38 -4.17
C LYS A 102 15.83 -15.10 -4.78
N MET A 103 16.25 -13.81 -4.91
CA MET A 103 17.37 -13.45 -5.79
C MET A 103 18.75 -13.79 -5.21
N GLY A 104 18.92 -13.82 -3.90
CA GLY A 104 20.18 -14.22 -3.26
C GLY A 104 21.38 -13.29 -3.54
N CYS A 105 21.15 -11.99 -3.77
CA CYS A 105 22.19 -11.00 -4.08
C CYS A 105 23.20 -10.92 -2.93
N LYS A 106 24.49 -11.11 -3.21
CA LYS A 106 25.56 -11.19 -2.20
C LYS A 106 25.73 -9.94 -1.35
N PHE A 107 25.34 -8.78 -1.85
CA PHE A 107 25.44 -7.49 -1.16
C PHE A 107 24.15 -7.06 -0.43
N CYS A 108 23.05 -7.83 -0.58
CA CYS A 108 21.74 -7.44 -0.07
C CYS A 108 21.55 -7.89 1.38
N ALA A 109 21.17 -6.95 2.26
CA ALA A 109 20.88 -7.26 3.66
C ALA A 109 19.66 -8.22 3.83
N SER A 110 18.75 -8.27 2.85
CA SER A 110 17.60 -9.18 2.85
C SER A 110 17.92 -10.57 2.31
N THR A 111 19.19 -10.84 1.91
CA THR A 111 19.61 -12.18 1.50
C THR A 111 19.52 -13.13 2.70
N GLY A 112 18.83 -14.25 2.51
CA GLY A 112 18.56 -15.21 3.59
C GLY A 112 17.16 -15.09 4.20
N ILE A 113 16.40 -14.04 3.89
CA ILE A 113 14.99 -13.98 4.21
C ILE A 113 14.24 -14.80 3.15
N ASN A 114 13.68 -15.93 3.56
CA ASN A 114 12.95 -16.82 2.67
C ASN A 114 11.78 -16.09 2.01
N PHE A 115 11.63 -16.30 0.70
CA PHE A 115 10.49 -15.82 -0.04
C PHE A 115 9.20 -16.51 0.43
N VAL A 116 8.20 -15.72 0.80
CA VAL A 116 6.86 -16.19 1.15
C VAL A 116 5.92 -15.97 -0.02
N ARG A 117 5.70 -14.70 -0.39
CA ARG A 117 4.82 -14.32 -1.49
C ARG A 117 5.12 -12.93 -2.05
N SER A 118 4.56 -12.63 -3.20
CA SER A 118 4.49 -11.27 -3.72
C SER A 118 3.42 -10.46 -2.98
N LEU A 119 3.66 -9.17 -2.79
CA LEU A 119 2.66 -8.25 -2.30
C LEU A 119 1.64 -7.93 -3.39
N THR A 120 0.39 -7.75 -3.00
CA THR A 120 -0.66 -7.22 -3.88
C THR A 120 -0.44 -5.74 -4.17
N SER A 121 -1.08 -5.22 -5.21
CA SER A 121 -1.01 -3.77 -5.50
C SER A 121 -1.56 -2.91 -4.36
N GLY A 122 -2.59 -3.37 -3.65
CA GLY A 122 -3.12 -2.70 -2.46
C GLY A 122 -2.10 -2.63 -1.33
N GLU A 123 -1.41 -3.74 -1.02
CA GLU A 123 -0.36 -3.79 0.01
C GLU A 123 0.85 -2.91 -0.33
N ILE A 124 1.20 -2.79 -1.61
CA ILE A 124 2.27 -1.88 -2.04
C ILE A 124 1.87 -0.42 -1.80
N VAL A 125 0.64 -0.04 -2.16
CA VAL A 125 0.12 1.32 -1.96
C VAL A 125 -0.09 1.62 -0.48
N GLU A 126 -0.53 0.64 0.31
CA GLU A 126 -0.75 0.81 1.75
C GLU A 126 0.50 1.25 2.51
N GLN A 127 1.70 0.84 2.09
CA GLN A 127 2.95 1.32 2.69
C GLN A 127 3.06 2.84 2.61
N ILE A 128 2.63 3.43 1.49
CA ILE A 128 2.63 4.88 1.27
C ILE A 128 1.59 5.54 2.18
N LEU A 129 0.35 5.04 2.14
CA LEU A 129 -0.76 5.60 2.91
C LEU A 129 -0.50 5.55 4.42
N ALA A 130 0.01 4.42 4.91
CA ALA A 130 0.33 4.24 6.33
C ALA A 130 1.43 5.21 6.81
N VAL A 131 2.47 5.43 6.00
CA VAL A 131 3.54 6.39 6.32
C VAL A 131 3.02 7.82 6.28
N GLU A 132 2.21 8.19 5.27
CA GLU A 132 1.60 9.52 5.19
C GLU A 132 0.65 9.79 6.36
N GLN A 133 -0.11 8.79 6.82
CA GLN A 133 -0.98 8.90 7.98
C GLN A 133 -0.19 9.08 9.29
N ASP A 134 0.90 8.34 9.46
CA ASP A 134 1.72 8.40 10.68
C ASP A 134 2.49 9.73 10.79
N THR A 135 2.98 10.25 9.67
CA THR A 135 3.87 11.42 9.65
C THR A 135 3.19 12.73 9.31
N GLY A 136 2.02 12.69 8.67
CA GLY A 136 1.34 13.89 8.13
C GLY A 136 2.02 14.50 6.91
N VAL A 137 3.11 13.91 6.38
CA VAL A 137 3.80 14.44 5.19
C VAL A 137 3.20 13.86 3.91
N ARG A 138 3.34 14.60 2.82
CA ARG A 138 3.01 14.11 1.48
C ARG A 138 4.24 13.48 0.83
N ILE A 139 4.14 12.23 0.43
CA ILE A 139 5.17 11.53 -0.31
C ILE A 139 5.14 11.97 -1.77
N THR A 140 6.29 12.39 -2.30
CA THR A 140 6.43 12.90 -3.67
C THR A 140 7.15 11.92 -4.61
N ASN A 141 7.92 10.98 -4.06
CA ASN A 141 8.71 10.03 -4.83
C ASN A 141 8.60 8.63 -4.23
N VAL A 142 8.47 7.62 -5.08
CA VAL A 142 8.40 6.21 -4.68
C VAL A 142 9.50 5.43 -5.38
N VAL A 143 10.28 4.66 -4.61
CA VAL A 143 11.30 3.76 -5.15
C VAL A 143 11.02 2.32 -4.72
N PHE A 144 11.12 1.39 -5.66
CA PHE A 144 10.89 -0.04 -5.44
C PHE A 144 12.22 -0.74 -5.16
N MET A 145 12.86 -0.37 -4.04
CA MET A 145 14.18 -0.85 -3.64
C MET A 145 14.16 -1.49 -2.23
N GLY A 146 12.97 -1.79 -1.71
CA GLY A 146 12.79 -2.52 -0.45
C GLY A 146 12.98 -4.03 -0.62
N ILE A 147 12.31 -4.81 0.22
CA ILE A 147 12.40 -6.28 0.17
C ILE A 147 11.68 -6.80 -1.08
N GLY A 148 12.35 -7.70 -1.80
CA GLY A 148 11.84 -8.36 -2.99
C GLY A 148 12.42 -7.84 -4.30
N GLU A 149 12.30 -8.66 -5.35
CA GLU A 149 12.60 -8.26 -6.73
C GLU A 149 11.29 -7.82 -7.40
N PHE A 150 11.14 -6.51 -7.63
CA PHE A 150 9.89 -5.93 -8.13
C PHE A 150 9.50 -6.45 -9.52
N LEU A 151 10.45 -6.81 -10.37
CA LEU A 151 10.18 -7.39 -11.69
C LEU A 151 9.55 -8.80 -11.59
N ASN A 152 9.81 -9.53 -10.50
CA ASN A 152 9.13 -10.80 -10.22
C ASN A 152 7.70 -10.62 -9.71
N ASN A 153 7.30 -9.38 -9.40
CA ASN A 153 5.94 -8.99 -9.03
C ASN A 153 5.36 -7.94 -10.00
N TYR A 154 5.72 -8.01 -11.26
CA TYR A 154 5.50 -6.98 -12.28
C TYR A 154 4.06 -6.47 -12.35
N THR A 155 3.08 -7.37 -12.44
CA THR A 155 1.66 -7.01 -12.59
C THR A 155 1.17 -6.16 -11.41
N ASN A 156 1.44 -6.59 -10.17
CA ASN A 156 1.02 -5.84 -8.98
C ASN A 156 1.75 -4.50 -8.86
N VAL A 157 3.05 -4.47 -9.18
CA VAL A 157 3.83 -3.23 -9.16
C VAL A 157 3.30 -2.23 -10.18
N ILE A 158 3.01 -2.65 -11.41
CA ILE A 158 2.43 -1.76 -12.44
C ILE A 158 1.04 -1.26 -12.02
N ASN A 159 0.22 -2.11 -11.42
CA ASN A 159 -1.09 -1.69 -10.92
C ASN A 159 -0.95 -0.71 -9.74
N ALA A 160 -0.01 -0.93 -8.83
CA ALA A 160 0.29 0.02 -7.76
C ALA A 160 0.73 1.39 -8.31
N ILE A 161 1.62 1.41 -9.31
CA ILE A 161 2.06 2.65 -9.99
C ILE A 161 0.86 3.37 -10.63
N ARG A 162 -0.06 2.65 -11.26
CA ARG A 162 -1.27 3.24 -11.85
C ARG A 162 -2.19 3.84 -10.78
N ILE A 163 -2.30 3.22 -9.61
CA ILE A 163 -3.08 3.74 -8.48
C ILE A 163 -2.42 5.03 -7.95
N ILE A 164 -1.11 4.99 -7.70
CA ILE A 164 -0.34 6.12 -7.15
C ILE A 164 -0.39 7.35 -8.07
N ASN A 165 -0.33 7.13 -9.39
CA ASN A 165 -0.38 8.21 -10.39
C ASN A 165 -1.79 8.58 -10.85
N ASN A 166 -2.83 8.04 -10.23
CA ASN A 166 -4.20 8.43 -10.57
C ASN A 166 -4.52 9.78 -9.91
N PRO A 167 -4.99 10.80 -10.67
CA PRO A 167 -5.26 12.15 -10.18
C PRO A 167 -6.44 12.21 -9.20
#